data_010f8f5f534f90444020058dc5d5ed65
#
_entry.id   010f8f5f534f90444020058dc5d5ed65
#
_cell.length_a   1.000
_cell.length_b   1.000
_cell.length_c   1.000
_cell.angle_alpha   90.00
_cell.angle_beta   90.00
_cell.angle_gamma   90.00
#
_symmetry.space_group_name_H-M   'P 1'
#
loop_
_entity.id
_entity.type
_entity.pdbx_description
1 polymer ?
#
loop_
_entity_poly.entity_id
_entity_poly.type
_entity_poly.pdbx_seq_one_letter_code
_entity_poly.pdbx_strand_id
1 'polypeptide(L)'
;FVNYCEGIYVGYKFYETAAAEGLIDYDKVVQYPFGYGLSYTTFDSSIAAVEDDGEKITLDVAVKNTGDTAGKYVAEIFYEPPYYNGGIEKATANLVQYAKTEILQPGEAQTLKITFRYEDMASYDSNGIKSANGAYVLEAGDYKINLCSDSHTILDTYVAKVDKDVIYDDAHDGARSTDQVAATNQLTFAQGDVTYLSRADGFANYAEATAAPANHSLSAQALADYASAATFDAAKYDDPNAVMPTTGANNGLKLADLAGVAYDDPKWEQLLDELTVNDLFSLTADGGYHTVGVESIGLSATEDCDGPTGVHSNYNPAAGPSYPGSVMLACTWNQPLAKARGEQIAKECAEINCAGWYAPAMNIHRSAFGGRNFEYYSECGVLSGLTAAAEVSGATENGLICYVKHFAFNDQDNYRQNNICTWLNEQAAREIYLKAFEQPIKAGGMGVMTSMNAVGPVWAGGCKALLTNILRDEWGFHGAVITDAVVSPWYMDGNLAIRTGGTKMLAFNITNEFYRDLNSVGTVTAMRNAAHGTLYALANSFAVTRAVSVPKWVKTTYAVDAVVAIILVAWEVCAICKYRKAKKEDEGTEQ
;
A
#
# COMPACT_ATOMS: atom_id res chain seq x y z
N PHE A 1 -11.46 -7.67 -19.41
CA PHE A 1 -10.89 -6.33 -19.14
C PHE A 1 -11.87 -5.45 -18.37
N VAL A 2 -11.36 -4.40 -17.80
CA VAL A 2 -12.14 -3.31 -17.19
C VAL A 2 -11.57 -1.98 -17.67
N ASN A 3 -12.46 -1.05 -18.05
CA ASN A 3 -12.11 0.31 -18.44
C ASN A 3 -12.39 1.26 -17.28
N TYR A 4 -11.38 2.00 -16.83
CA TYR A 4 -11.54 3.08 -15.87
C TYR A 4 -11.82 4.39 -16.64
N CYS A 5 -12.91 4.35 -17.43
CA CYS A 5 -13.27 5.41 -18.36
C CYS A 5 -13.61 6.74 -17.69
N GLU A 6 -13.95 6.73 -16.42
CA GLU A 6 -14.23 7.94 -15.63
C GLU A 6 -12.99 8.83 -15.41
N GLY A 7 -11.78 8.33 -15.68
CA GLY A 7 -10.56 9.09 -15.46
C GLY A 7 -10.40 9.52 -13.99
N ILE A 8 -10.16 10.81 -13.75
CA ILE A 8 -10.04 11.36 -12.39
C ILE A 8 -11.39 11.55 -11.67
N TYR A 9 -12.50 11.40 -12.38
CA TYR A 9 -13.84 11.68 -11.86
C TYR A 9 -14.42 10.46 -11.12
N VAL A 10 -13.76 10.08 -10.02
CA VAL A 10 -14.16 8.97 -9.14
C VAL A 10 -14.87 9.50 -7.90
N GLY A 11 -15.97 8.87 -7.52
CA GLY A 11 -16.72 9.20 -6.31
C GLY A 11 -17.18 10.67 -6.28
N TYR A 12 -16.96 11.34 -5.16
CA TYR A 12 -17.39 12.73 -4.97
C TYR A 12 -16.83 13.69 -6.03
N LYS A 13 -15.63 13.44 -6.55
CA LYS A 13 -15.03 14.28 -7.61
C LYS A 13 -15.90 14.36 -8.84
N PHE A 14 -16.57 13.25 -9.22
CA PHE A 14 -17.55 13.25 -10.29
C PHE A 14 -18.80 14.05 -9.92
N TYR A 15 -19.43 13.74 -8.79
CA TYR A 15 -20.73 14.34 -8.45
C TYR A 15 -20.63 15.85 -8.24
N GLU A 16 -19.61 16.34 -7.55
CA GLU A 16 -19.38 17.77 -7.35
C GLU A 16 -19.11 18.49 -8.68
N THR A 17 -18.26 17.91 -9.54
CA THR A 17 -17.91 18.53 -10.81
C THR A 17 -19.07 18.47 -11.80
N ALA A 18 -19.79 17.36 -11.89
CA ALA A 18 -20.94 17.18 -12.76
C ALA A 18 -22.12 18.12 -12.38
N ALA A 19 -22.29 18.38 -11.10
CA ALA A 19 -23.26 19.37 -10.62
C ALA A 19 -22.83 20.79 -10.97
N ALA A 20 -21.57 21.15 -10.77
CA ALA A 20 -21.04 22.45 -11.10
C ALA A 20 -21.12 22.75 -12.62
N GLU A 21 -20.94 21.73 -13.47
CA GLU A 21 -21.12 21.83 -14.92
C GLU A 21 -22.59 21.72 -15.39
N GLY A 22 -23.54 21.49 -14.45
CA GLY A 22 -24.97 21.39 -14.77
C GLY A 22 -25.39 20.07 -15.44
N LEU A 23 -24.52 19.04 -15.42
CA LEU A 23 -24.83 17.72 -15.97
C LEU A 23 -25.86 16.98 -15.10
N ILE A 24 -25.81 17.17 -13.79
CA ILE A 24 -26.71 16.55 -12.81
C ILE A 24 -27.30 17.58 -11.86
N ASP A 25 -28.44 17.24 -11.26
CA ASP A 25 -29.03 17.94 -10.13
C ASP A 25 -28.56 17.23 -8.85
N TYR A 26 -27.64 17.88 -8.10
CA TYR A 26 -26.94 17.27 -6.97
C TYR A 26 -27.89 16.68 -5.94
N ASP A 27 -28.87 17.46 -5.48
CA ASP A 27 -29.81 17.07 -4.43
C ASP A 27 -30.72 15.89 -4.82
N LYS A 28 -30.82 15.59 -6.12
CA LYS A 28 -31.60 14.43 -6.60
C LYS A 28 -30.81 13.14 -6.66
N VAL A 29 -29.48 13.23 -6.76
CA VAL A 29 -28.61 12.04 -6.98
C VAL A 29 -27.72 11.72 -5.81
N VAL A 30 -27.37 12.70 -4.95
CA VAL A 30 -26.51 12.52 -3.78
C VAL A 30 -27.33 12.66 -2.51
N GLN A 31 -27.43 11.60 -1.75
CA GLN A 31 -28.12 11.60 -0.46
C GLN A 31 -27.21 12.11 0.67
N TYR A 32 -25.94 11.71 0.65
CA TYR A 32 -24.93 12.09 1.63
C TYR A 32 -23.64 12.46 0.89
N PRO A 33 -23.21 13.72 0.96
CA PRO A 33 -21.90 14.12 0.41
C PRO A 33 -20.75 13.33 1.02
N PHE A 34 -19.63 13.24 0.32
CA PHE A 34 -18.40 12.68 0.88
C PHE A 34 -17.93 13.54 2.06
N GLY A 35 -17.56 12.91 3.17
CA GLY A 35 -17.21 13.60 4.42
C GLY A 35 -18.40 13.83 5.35
N TYR A 36 -19.65 13.72 4.86
CA TYR A 36 -20.84 13.90 5.69
C TYR A 36 -20.80 13.01 6.94
N GLY A 37 -21.06 13.63 8.10
CA GLY A 37 -21.12 12.93 9.37
C GLY A 37 -22.23 13.44 10.28
N LEU A 38 -22.72 12.58 11.17
CA LEU A 38 -23.64 12.93 12.23
C LEU A 38 -22.91 13.22 13.54
N SER A 39 -23.42 14.17 14.31
CA SER A 39 -22.92 14.48 15.64
C SER A 39 -24.07 14.62 16.63
N TYR A 40 -23.82 14.35 17.92
CA TYR A 40 -24.76 14.61 19.02
C TYR A 40 -24.68 16.06 19.51
N THR A 41 -23.85 16.90 18.89
CA THR A 41 -23.67 18.31 19.22
C THR A 41 -23.45 19.11 17.95
N THR A 42 -23.47 20.44 18.06
CA THR A 42 -23.21 21.37 16.96
C THR A 42 -21.88 22.09 17.13
N PHE A 43 -21.28 22.49 16.02
CA PHE A 43 -19.99 23.20 16.00
C PHE A 43 -20.06 24.40 15.06
N ASP A 44 -19.39 25.49 15.43
CA ASP A 44 -19.01 26.56 14.52
C ASP A 44 -17.53 26.41 14.17
N SER A 45 -17.18 26.61 12.92
CA SER A 45 -15.79 26.59 12.46
C SER A 45 -15.52 27.67 11.41
N SER A 46 -14.31 28.25 11.44
CA SER A 46 -13.86 29.26 10.48
C SER A 46 -12.33 29.27 10.37
N ILE A 47 -11.81 29.82 9.27
CA ILE A 47 -10.39 30.08 9.09
C ILE A 47 -10.03 31.35 9.87
N ALA A 48 -9.35 31.19 11.01
CA ALA A 48 -8.98 32.31 11.89
C ALA A 48 -7.71 33.04 11.41
N ALA A 49 -6.75 32.31 10.83
CA ALA A 49 -5.53 32.85 10.25
C ALA A 49 -5.00 31.96 9.14
N VAL A 50 -4.20 32.55 8.25
CA VAL A 50 -3.51 31.87 7.17
C VAL A 50 -2.06 32.30 7.17
N GLU A 51 -1.14 31.33 7.16
CA GLU A 51 0.27 31.52 6.85
C GLU A 51 0.53 30.91 5.46
N ASP A 52 0.90 31.71 4.49
CA ASP A 52 1.19 31.31 3.11
C ASP A 52 2.57 31.85 2.71
N ASP A 53 3.53 30.94 2.49
CA ASP A 53 4.90 31.30 2.10
C ASP A 53 5.21 31.03 0.62
N GLY A 54 4.20 30.61 -0.16
CA GLY A 54 4.31 30.24 -1.56
C GLY A 54 4.79 28.79 -1.81
N GLU A 55 5.22 28.08 -0.76
CA GLU A 55 5.54 26.63 -0.80
C GLU A 55 4.51 25.81 -0.01
N LYS A 56 4.07 26.37 1.11
CA LYS A 56 3.12 25.76 2.05
C LYS A 56 2.04 26.73 2.45
N ILE A 57 0.85 26.20 2.67
CA ILE A 57 -0.27 26.90 3.26
C ILE A 57 -0.55 26.24 4.61
N THR A 58 -0.60 27.05 5.66
CA THR A 58 -1.02 26.63 7.00
C THR A 58 -2.23 27.43 7.40
N LEU A 59 -3.32 26.72 7.70
CA LEU A 59 -4.57 27.28 8.17
C LEU A 59 -4.69 27.06 9.67
N ASP A 60 -4.96 28.15 10.41
CA ASP A 60 -5.45 28.07 11.78
C ASP A 60 -6.98 28.06 11.74
N VAL A 61 -7.57 26.87 11.94
CA VAL A 61 -9.01 26.67 11.92
C VAL A 61 -9.56 26.72 13.35
N ALA A 62 -10.30 27.75 13.66
CA ALA A 62 -11.00 27.87 14.95
C ALA A 62 -12.26 27.00 14.93
N VAL A 63 -12.42 26.14 15.92
CA VAL A 63 -13.60 25.27 16.10
C VAL A 63 -14.15 25.49 17.50
N LYS A 64 -15.47 25.67 17.62
CA LYS A 64 -16.18 25.82 18.89
C LYS A 64 -17.36 24.87 18.97
N ASN A 65 -17.48 24.13 20.06
CA ASN A 65 -18.70 23.37 20.36
C ASN A 65 -19.82 24.33 20.81
N THR A 66 -20.85 24.46 20.01
CA THR A 66 -22.00 25.37 20.24
C THR A 66 -23.25 24.66 20.76
N GLY A 67 -23.19 23.32 20.88
CA GLY A 67 -24.30 22.53 21.41
C GLY A 67 -24.13 22.16 22.89
N ASP A 68 -24.96 21.24 23.34
CA ASP A 68 -25.12 20.91 24.78
C ASP A 68 -24.37 19.61 25.17
N THR A 69 -23.76 18.93 24.24
CA THR A 69 -23.09 17.65 24.44
C THR A 69 -21.62 17.73 24.05
N ALA A 70 -20.73 17.03 24.77
CA ALA A 70 -19.33 16.93 24.40
C ALA A 70 -19.16 16.15 23.08
N GLY A 71 -18.25 16.59 22.22
CA GLY A 71 -18.03 15.95 20.92
C GLY A 71 -16.71 16.34 20.27
N LYS A 72 -16.39 15.67 19.16
CA LYS A 72 -15.25 15.99 18.29
C LYS A 72 -15.75 16.49 16.94
N TYR A 73 -15.00 17.37 16.32
CA TYR A 73 -15.26 17.91 14.99
C TYR A 73 -14.13 17.56 14.02
N VAL A 74 -14.47 17.34 12.76
CA VAL A 74 -13.50 17.20 11.66
C VAL A 74 -13.52 18.48 10.83
N ALA A 75 -12.36 19.11 10.67
CA ALA A 75 -12.16 20.19 9.70
C ALA A 75 -11.59 19.58 8.42
N GLU A 76 -12.37 19.64 7.35
CA GLU A 76 -12.01 19.09 6.04
C GLU A 76 -11.59 20.24 5.12
N ILE A 77 -10.39 20.12 4.51
CA ILE A 77 -9.86 21.14 3.60
C ILE A 77 -9.88 20.59 2.19
N PHE A 78 -10.74 21.18 1.39
CA PHE A 78 -10.81 20.92 -0.05
C PHE A 78 -10.21 22.09 -0.83
N TYR A 79 -9.76 21.84 -2.04
CA TYR A 79 -9.41 22.90 -2.97
C TYR A 79 -10.16 22.78 -4.29
N GLU A 80 -10.45 23.93 -4.89
CA GLU A 80 -10.95 24.08 -6.24
C GLU A 80 -9.86 24.75 -7.08
N PRO A 81 -9.22 24.02 -8.01
CA PRO A 81 -8.17 24.57 -8.87
C PRO A 81 -8.77 25.37 -10.03
N PRO A 82 -7.99 26.28 -10.67
CA PRO A 82 -8.42 26.92 -11.91
C PRO A 82 -8.53 25.83 -13.00
N TYR A 83 -9.64 25.84 -13.74
CA TYR A 83 -9.86 24.93 -14.87
C TYR A 83 -9.92 25.71 -16.19
N TYR A 84 -9.16 25.24 -17.15
CA TYR A 84 -9.12 25.74 -18.50
C TYR A 84 -9.78 24.74 -19.44
N ASN A 85 -10.87 25.12 -20.11
CA ASN A 85 -11.68 24.20 -20.93
C ASN A 85 -10.81 23.49 -21.99
N GLY A 86 -10.85 22.16 -22.00
CA GLY A 86 -10.01 21.34 -22.87
C GLY A 86 -8.52 21.28 -22.49
N GLY A 87 -8.14 21.82 -21.30
CA GLY A 87 -6.82 21.70 -20.71
C GLY A 87 -6.64 20.41 -19.88
N ILE A 88 -5.76 20.48 -18.88
CA ILE A 88 -5.57 19.37 -17.91
C ILE A 88 -6.88 19.15 -17.16
N GLU A 89 -7.34 17.90 -17.05
CA GLU A 89 -8.58 17.56 -16.35
C GLU A 89 -8.48 17.88 -14.86
N LYS A 90 -9.53 18.50 -14.30
CA LYS A 90 -9.59 18.92 -12.88
C LYS A 90 -11.00 18.83 -12.34
N ALA A 91 -11.13 18.18 -11.18
CA ALA A 91 -12.37 18.19 -10.42
C ALA A 91 -12.55 19.53 -9.67
N THR A 92 -13.79 19.92 -9.41
CA THR A 92 -14.10 21.16 -8.66
C THR A 92 -13.84 21.03 -7.16
N ALA A 93 -13.94 19.81 -6.61
CA ALA A 93 -13.69 19.55 -5.20
C ALA A 93 -12.60 18.47 -5.07
N ASN A 94 -11.53 18.79 -4.37
CA ASN A 94 -10.39 17.90 -4.15
C ASN A 94 -9.96 18.01 -2.68
N LEU A 95 -10.11 16.93 -1.91
CA LEU A 95 -9.56 16.87 -0.55
C LEU A 95 -8.05 17.03 -0.61
N VAL A 96 -7.48 17.90 0.24
CA VAL A 96 -6.01 18.05 0.36
C VAL A 96 -5.51 17.68 1.75
N GLN A 97 -6.26 18.02 2.80
CA GLN A 97 -5.88 17.73 4.18
C GLN A 97 -7.11 17.74 5.10
N TYR A 98 -6.98 17.19 6.28
CA TYR A 98 -7.99 17.24 7.33
C TYR A 98 -7.38 17.15 8.72
N ALA A 99 -8.11 17.62 9.73
CA ALA A 99 -7.74 17.44 11.12
C ALA A 99 -8.99 17.27 12.00
N LYS A 100 -8.83 16.58 13.13
CA LYS A 100 -9.91 16.31 14.09
C LYS A 100 -9.58 16.92 15.44
N THR A 101 -10.56 17.56 16.07
CA THR A 101 -10.40 18.13 17.42
C THR A 101 -10.26 17.05 18.49
N GLU A 102 -9.76 17.42 19.64
CA GLU A 102 -10.00 16.68 20.86
C GLU A 102 -11.49 16.73 21.23
N ILE A 103 -11.89 16.06 22.32
CA ILE A 103 -13.25 16.15 22.82
C ILE A 103 -13.46 17.56 23.37
N LEU A 104 -14.35 18.34 22.75
CA LEU A 104 -14.72 19.68 23.20
C LEU A 104 -16.00 19.61 24.05
N GLN A 105 -15.94 20.15 25.25
CA GLN A 105 -17.13 20.33 26.11
C GLN A 105 -18.03 21.41 25.53
N PRO A 106 -19.34 21.49 25.92
CA PRO A 106 -20.21 22.59 25.54
C PRO A 106 -19.57 23.95 25.79
N GLY A 107 -19.51 24.79 24.75
CA GLY A 107 -18.89 26.11 24.78
C GLY A 107 -17.37 26.14 24.64
N GLU A 108 -16.67 25.00 24.70
CA GLU A 108 -15.22 24.89 24.53
C GLU A 108 -14.82 25.09 23.06
N ALA A 109 -13.62 25.65 22.86
CA ALA A 109 -13.05 25.90 21.54
C ALA A 109 -11.62 25.35 21.44
N GLN A 110 -11.22 25.00 20.22
CA GLN A 110 -9.86 24.57 19.87
C GLN A 110 -9.48 25.19 18.52
N THR A 111 -8.20 25.55 18.36
CA THR A 111 -7.64 25.90 17.05
C THR A 111 -6.89 24.71 16.51
N LEU A 112 -7.24 24.26 15.31
CA LEU A 112 -6.54 23.23 14.56
C LEU A 112 -5.56 23.89 13.60
N LYS A 113 -4.29 23.49 13.63
CA LYS A 113 -3.28 23.91 12.66
C LYS A 113 -3.20 22.88 11.55
N ILE A 114 -3.59 23.26 10.32
CA ILE A 114 -3.66 22.36 9.16
C ILE A 114 -2.71 22.86 8.08
N THR A 115 -1.71 22.04 7.74
CA THR A 115 -0.66 22.41 6.78
C THR A 115 -0.63 21.45 5.60
N PHE A 116 -0.47 21.98 4.39
CA PHE A 116 -0.26 21.22 3.15
C PHE A 116 0.62 22.05 2.20
N ARG A 117 1.18 21.41 1.17
CA ARG A 117 2.07 22.04 0.20
C ARG A 117 1.30 22.47 -1.05
N TYR A 118 1.81 23.46 -1.78
CA TYR A 118 1.29 23.83 -3.10
C TYR A 118 1.37 22.66 -4.08
N GLU A 119 2.45 21.87 -4.05
CA GLU A 119 2.62 20.69 -4.91
C GLU A 119 1.59 19.59 -4.66
N ASP A 120 0.92 19.56 -3.50
CA ASP A 120 -0.18 18.63 -3.21
C ASP A 120 -1.45 18.94 -4.02
N MET A 121 -1.55 20.16 -4.57
CA MET A 121 -2.64 20.63 -5.42
C MET A 121 -2.31 20.54 -6.93
N ALA A 122 -1.13 20.07 -7.30
CA ALA A 122 -0.75 19.90 -8.70
C ALA A 122 -1.55 18.80 -9.37
N SER A 123 -1.98 19.04 -10.61
CA SER A 123 -2.61 18.04 -11.48
C SER A 123 -1.57 17.40 -12.39
N TYR A 124 -1.80 16.15 -12.82
CA TYR A 124 -0.86 15.45 -13.70
C TYR A 124 -1.21 15.66 -15.17
N ASP A 125 -0.33 16.28 -15.91
CA ASP A 125 -0.45 16.47 -17.37
C ASP A 125 0.00 15.20 -18.12
N SER A 126 -0.91 14.26 -18.32
CA SER A 126 -0.60 13.04 -19.07
C SER A 126 -0.66 13.23 -20.60
N ASN A 127 -1.28 14.31 -21.05
CA ASN A 127 -1.54 14.56 -22.48
C ASN A 127 -0.50 15.47 -23.14
N GLY A 128 0.50 15.95 -22.39
CA GLY A 128 1.56 16.79 -22.94
C GLY A 128 1.14 18.22 -23.23
N ILE A 129 0.17 18.75 -22.49
CA ILE A 129 -0.35 20.13 -22.68
C ILE A 129 0.70 21.16 -22.25
N LYS A 130 1.38 20.91 -21.14
CA LYS A 130 2.42 21.75 -20.56
C LYS A 130 3.79 21.09 -20.59
N SER A 131 3.88 19.78 -20.51
CA SER A 131 5.10 18.99 -20.55
C SER A 131 4.94 17.78 -21.46
N ALA A 132 5.69 17.73 -22.56
CA ALA A 132 5.55 16.71 -23.63
C ALA A 132 5.68 15.26 -23.13
N ASN A 133 6.41 15.03 -22.04
CA ASN A 133 6.65 13.70 -21.47
C ASN A 133 5.76 13.39 -20.26
N GLY A 134 4.80 14.28 -19.96
CA GLY A 134 4.03 14.22 -18.71
C GLY A 134 4.77 14.87 -17.55
N ALA A 135 4.03 15.51 -16.66
CA ALA A 135 4.55 16.09 -15.41
C ALA A 135 3.39 16.42 -14.46
N TYR A 136 3.68 16.59 -13.18
CA TYR A 136 2.77 17.33 -12.30
C TYR A 136 2.85 18.82 -12.62
N VAL A 137 1.72 19.49 -12.66
CA VAL A 137 1.60 20.90 -13.03
C VAL A 137 0.68 21.62 -12.05
N LEU A 138 1.18 22.71 -11.46
CA LEU A 138 0.37 23.69 -10.74
C LEU A 138 0.14 24.86 -11.70
N GLU A 139 -1.02 24.92 -12.36
CA GLU A 139 -1.30 25.96 -13.34
C GLU A 139 -1.54 27.31 -12.68
N ALA A 140 -1.13 28.39 -13.34
CA ALA A 140 -1.40 29.76 -12.89
C ALA A 140 -2.90 29.99 -12.70
N GLY A 141 -3.27 30.73 -11.67
CA GLY A 141 -4.66 31.08 -11.37
C GLY A 141 -4.98 31.09 -9.88
N ASP A 142 -6.25 31.25 -9.57
CA ASP A 142 -6.75 31.27 -8.20
C ASP A 142 -7.17 29.87 -7.77
N TYR A 143 -6.60 29.39 -6.66
CA TYR A 143 -6.97 28.17 -5.97
C TYR A 143 -7.83 28.50 -4.78
N LYS A 144 -9.10 28.10 -4.78
CA LYS A 144 -9.97 28.30 -3.64
C LYS A 144 -9.72 27.19 -2.62
N ILE A 145 -9.22 27.54 -1.46
CA ILE A 145 -8.97 26.63 -0.34
C ILE A 145 -10.17 26.73 0.59
N ASN A 146 -10.98 25.69 0.60
CA ASN A 146 -12.27 25.66 1.26
C ASN A 146 -12.21 24.86 2.56
N LEU A 147 -12.57 25.49 3.67
CA LEU A 147 -12.94 24.78 4.89
C LEU A 147 -14.36 24.27 4.71
N CYS A 148 -14.56 22.97 4.83
CA CYS A 148 -15.84 22.33 4.58
C CYS A 148 -16.30 21.48 5.76
N SER A 149 -17.61 21.22 5.85
CA SER A 149 -18.19 20.18 6.71
C SER A 149 -18.37 18.84 5.99
N ASP A 150 -18.31 18.86 4.68
CA ASP A 150 -18.36 17.75 3.72
C ASP A 150 -17.98 18.30 2.33
N SER A 151 -17.81 17.45 1.31
CA SER A 151 -17.37 17.85 -0.04
C SER A 151 -18.24 18.92 -0.72
N HIS A 152 -19.48 19.08 -0.28
CA HIS A 152 -20.46 19.98 -0.90
C HIS A 152 -20.68 21.28 -0.09
N THR A 153 -20.56 21.21 1.23
CA THR A 153 -20.91 22.32 2.14
C THR A 153 -19.65 23.11 2.52
N ILE A 154 -19.45 24.25 1.87
CA ILE A 154 -18.35 25.19 2.15
C ILE A 154 -18.74 26.12 3.29
N LEU A 155 -17.88 26.22 4.31
CA LEU A 155 -18.07 27.07 5.49
C LEU A 155 -17.25 28.35 5.40
N ASP A 156 -16.03 28.28 4.89
CA ASP A 156 -15.13 29.42 4.73
C ASP A 156 -14.13 29.16 3.60
N THR A 157 -13.54 30.22 3.01
CA THR A 157 -12.64 30.11 1.86
C THR A 157 -11.46 31.07 1.98
N TYR A 158 -10.26 30.54 1.77
CA TYR A 158 -9.06 31.30 1.46
C TYR A 158 -8.73 31.14 -0.02
N VAL A 159 -8.29 32.20 -0.70
CA VAL A 159 -7.86 32.16 -2.10
C VAL A 159 -6.34 32.25 -2.17
N ALA A 160 -5.70 31.13 -2.53
CA ALA A 160 -4.27 31.09 -2.82
C ALA A 160 -4.04 31.41 -4.30
N LYS A 161 -3.07 32.25 -4.60
CA LYS A 161 -2.80 32.70 -5.96
C LYS A 161 -1.49 32.13 -6.49
N VAL A 162 -1.53 31.48 -7.64
CA VAL A 162 -0.38 31.00 -8.40
C VAL A 162 -0.16 31.95 -9.59
N ASP A 163 0.89 32.74 -9.57
CA ASP A 163 1.13 33.79 -10.56
C ASP A 163 1.62 33.26 -11.92
N LYS A 164 2.25 32.09 -11.96
CA LYS A 164 2.75 31.40 -13.16
C LYS A 164 2.66 29.90 -13.00
N ASP A 165 2.58 29.19 -14.11
CA ASP A 165 2.66 27.73 -14.10
C ASP A 165 3.95 27.28 -13.39
N VAL A 166 3.83 26.28 -12.49
CA VAL A 166 4.95 25.52 -11.93
C VAL A 166 4.86 24.11 -12.54
N ILE A 167 5.86 23.74 -13.33
CA ILE A 167 5.91 22.48 -14.07
C ILE A 167 7.01 21.61 -13.47
N TYR A 168 6.63 20.54 -12.81
CA TYR A 168 7.54 19.66 -12.10
C TYR A 168 8.19 18.64 -13.05
N ASP A 169 9.07 19.14 -13.95
CA ASP A 169 9.91 18.35 -14.83
C ASP A 169 11.35 18.89 -14.90
N ASP A 170 12.27 18.09 -15.47
CA ASP A 170 13.69 18.43 -15.54
C ASP A 170 13.99 19.68 -16.40
N ALA A 171 13.08 20.06 -17.28
CA ALA A 171 13.24 21.22 -18.17
C ALA A 171 12.79 22.54 -17.52
N HIS A 172 12.03 22.48 -16.42
CA HIS A 172 11.43 23.64 -15.75
C HIS A 172 11.78 23.71 -14.26
N ASP A 173 10.87 23.29 -13.38
CA ASP A 173 10.97 23.51 -11.93
C ASP A 173 11.55 22.29 -11.17
N GLY A 174 11.94 21.22 -11.88
CA GLY A 174 12.48 19.98 -11.31
C GLY A 174 11.41 19.06 -10.73
N ALA A 175 11.82 18.07 -9.94
CA ALA A 175 10.90 17.15 -9.27
C ALA A 175 10.10 17.83 -8.17
N ARG A 176 8.93 17.29 -7.80
CA ARG A 176 8.26 17.67 -6.55
C ARG A 176 9.19 17.38 -5.37
N SER A 177 9.07 18.12 -4.29
CA SER A 177 9.99 18.03 -3.14
C SER A 177 10.00 16.64 -2.48
N THR A 178 8.97 15.84 -2.72
CA THR A 178 8.80 14.49 -2.17
C THR A 178 9.22 13.38 -3.12
N ASP A 179 9.62 13.70 -4.36
CA ASP A 179 10.07 12.75 -5.37
C ASP A 179 11.60 12.77 -5.52
N GLN A 180 12.18 11.62 -5.89
CA GLN A 180 13.62 11.51 -6.14
C GLN A 180 13.99 12.03 -7.53
N VAL A 181 13.09 11.83 -8.48
CA VAL A 181 13.19 12.30 -9.87
C VAL A 181 11.86 12.86 -10.33
N ALA A 182 11.88 13.73 -11.35
CA ALA A 182 10.66 14.27 -11.93
C ALA A 182 9.80 13.16 -12.54
N ALA A 183 8.51 13.20 -12.25
CA ALA A 183 7.54 12.26 -12.80
C ALA A 183 7.40 12.43 -14.31
N THR A 184 7.35 11.32 -15.03
CA THR A 184 7.07 11.28 -16.48
C THR A 184 6.05 10.20 -16.80
N ASN A 185 5.47 10.25 -18.02
CA ASN A 185 4.52 9.22 -18.45
C ASN A 185 5.18 7.84 -18.49
N GLN A 186 4.69 6.92 -17.68
CA GLN A 186 5.17 5.55 -17.54
C GLN A 186 4.14 4.52 -17.99
N LEU A 187 2.85 4.87 -18.00
CA LEU A 187 1.73 3.95 -18.15
C LEU A 187 0.93 4.17 -19.44
N THR A 188 1.51 4.80 -20.46
CA THR A 188 0.84 5.06 -21.74
C THR A 188 0.33 3.77 -22.41
N PHE A 189 1.00 2.64 -22.22
CA PHE A 189 0.57 1.33 -22.70
C PHE A 189 -0.73 0.82 -22.03
N ALA A 190 -1.10 1.38 -20.88
CA ALA A 190 -2.32 1.04 -20.16
C ALA A 190 -3.53 1.92 -20.55
N GLN A 191 -3.34 2.93 -21.38
CA GLN A 191 -4.42 3.81 -21.82
C GLN A 191 -5.47 3.07 -22.65
N GLY A 192 -5.07 2.08 -23.45
CA GLY A 192 -5.96 1.30 -24.29
C GLY A 192 -6.69 2.13 -25.36
N ASP A 193 -7.67 1.51 -25.98
CA ASP A 193 -8.62 2.16 -26.90
C ASP A 193 -9.89 2.51 -26.12
N VAL A 194 -9.78 3.47 -25.19
CA VAL A 194 -10.84 3.87 -24.26
C VAL A 194 -11.11 5.36 -24.42
N THR A 195 -12.39 5.72 -24.59
CA THR A 195 -12.83 7.12 -24.47
C THR A 195 -12.93 7.46 -22.99
N TYR A 196 -12.06 8.35 -22.52
CA TYR A 196 -12.08 8.82 -21.15
C TYR A 196 -13.02 10.01 -20.99
N LEU A 197 -13.72 10.06 -19.85
CA LEU A 197 -14.59 11.16 -19.48
C LEU A 197 -13.77 12.46 -19.38
N SER A 198 -14.25 13.51 -20.02
CA SER A 198 -13.63 14.83 -20.03
C SER A 198 -14.62 15.88 -19.55
N ARG A 199 -14.18 16.79 -18.70
CA ARG A 199 -14.93 17.96 -18.24
C ARG A 199 -15.15 18.99 -19.36
N ALA A 200 -14.38 18.91 -20.45
CA ALA A 200 -14.48 19.84 -21.57
C ALA A 200 -15.93 19.98 -22.06
N ASP A 201 -16.34 21.25 -22.26
CA ASP A 201 -17.69 21.62 -22.73
C ASP A 201 -18.82 21.03 -21.85
N GLY A 202 -18.61 20.99 -20.53
CA GLY A 202 -19.60 20.51 -19.56
C GLY A 202 -19.88 19.02 -19.67
N PHE A 203 -18.84 18.20 -19.83
CA PHE A 203 -18.93 16.74 -20.03
C PHE A 203 -19.67 16.37 -21.33
N ALA A 204 -19.41 17.08 -22.41
CA ALA A 204 -20.06 16.83 -23.69
C ALA A 204 -19.92 15.38 -24.19
N ASN A 205 -18.83 14.67 -23.80
CA ASN A 205 -18.59 13.28 -24.16
C ASN A 205 -19.16 12.25 -23.17
N TYR A 206 -19.96 12.66 -22.18
CA TYR A 206 -20.45 11.77 -21.11
C TYR A 206 -21.10 10.49 -21.66
N ALA A 207 -22.00 10.63 -22.63
CA ALA A 207 -22.72 9.49 -23.19
C ALA A 207 -21.79 8.50 -23.94
N GLU A 208 -20.74 9.00 -24.58
CA GLU A 208 -19.76 8.18 -25.28
C GLU A 208 -18.83 7.47 -24.27
N ALA A 209 -18.25 8.22 -23.32
CA ALA A 209 -17.31 7.69 -22.33
C ALA A 209 -17.95 6.63 -21.42
N THR A 210 -19.25 6.78 -21.10
CA THR A 210 -19.98 5.83 -20.23
C THR A 210 -20.72 4.73 -21.00
N ALA A 211 -20.61 4.70 -22.33
CA ALA A 211 -21.23 3.65 -23.13
C ALA A 211 -20.64 2.27 -22.83
N ALA A 212 -21.50 1.27 -22.73
CA ALA A 212 -21.03 -0.10 -22.58
C ALA A 212 -20.17 -0.50 -23.79
N PRO A 213 -19.07 -1.25 -23.59
CA PRO A 213 -18.25 -1.74 -24.70
C PRO A 213 -19.08 -2.53 -25.72
N ALA A 214 -18.84 -2.31 -27.01
CA ALA A 214 -19.56 -3.00 -28.08
C ALA A 214 -19.40 -4.52 -28.04
N ASN A 215 -18.29 -5.00 -27.48
CA ASN A 215 -18.05 -6.40 -27.20
C ASN A 215 -17.16 -6.52 -25.96
N HIS A 216 -17.06 -7.74 -25.40
CA HIS A 216 -16.28 -8.02 -24.19
C HIS A 216 -14.95 -8.75 -24.47
N SER A 217 -14.49 -8.71 -25.72
CA SER A 217 -13.21 -9.30 -26.15
C SER A 217 -12.15 -8.20 -26.32
N LEU A 218 -10.91 -8.52 -25.94
CA LEU A 218 -9.77 -7.67 -26.27
C LEU A 218 -9.60 -7.58 -27.79
N SER A 219 -9.10 -6.45 -28.27
CA SER A 219 -8.69 -6.32 -29.67
C SER A 219 -7.57 -7.30 -30.01
N ALA A 220 -7.36 -7.59 -31.30
CA ALA A 220 -6.27 -8.48 -31.73
C ALA A 220 -4.89 -7.95 -31.29
N GLN A 221 -4.70 -6.61 -31.31
CA GLN A 221 -3.46 -5.99 -30.83
C GLN A 221 -3.31 -6.15 -29.33
N ALA A 222 -4.33 -5.85 -28.53
CA ALA A 222 -4.29 -6.01 -27.08
C ALA A 222 -4.04 -7.47 -26.65
N LEU A 223 -4.57 -8.44 -27.38
CA LEU A 223 -4.28 -9.87 -27.16
C LEU A 223 -2.82 -10.22 -27.47
N ALA A 224 -2.25 -9.66 -28.54
CA ALA A 224 -0.85 -9.86 -28.90
C ALA A 224 0.09 -9.23 -27.86
N ASP A 225 -0.22 -8.03 -27.40
CA ASP A 225 0.53 -7.32 -26.35
C ASP A 225 0.46 -8.07 -25.02
N TYR A 226 -0.71 -8.57 -24.65
CA TYR A 226 -0.91 -9.39 -23.46
C TYR A 226 -0.09 -10.68 -23.51
N ALA A 227 -0.11 -11.41 -24.62
CA ALA A 227 0.68 -12.62 -24.80
C ALA A 227 2.19 -12.33 -24.77
N SER A 228 2.63 -11.22 -25.37
CA SER A 228 4.02 -10.77 -25.34
C SER A 228 4.47 -10.40 -23.92
N ALA A 229 3.63 -9.68 -23.17
CA ALA A 229 3.92 -9.26 -21.79
C ALA A 229 4.00 -10.44 -20.81
N ALA A 230 3.18 -11.47 -21.01
CA ALA A 230 3.20 -12.69 -20.21
C ALA A 230 4.39 -13.62 -20.53
N THR A 231 5.17 -13.33 -21.59
CA THR A 231 6.28 -14.17 -22.01
C THR A 231 7.62 -13.59 -21.54
N PHE A 232 8.29 -14.30 -20.64
CA PHE A 232 9.64 -13.89 -20.22
C PHE A 232 10.66 -14.07 -21.33
N ASP A 233 11.41 -13.01 -21.58
CA ASP A 233 12.54 -12.97 -22.52
C ASP A 233 13.75 -12.30 -21.82
N ALA A 234 14.76 -13.10 -21.46
CA ALA A 234 15.94 -12.61 -20.75
C ALA A 234 16.65 -11.46 -21.48
N ALA A 235 16.66 -11.46 -22.82
CA ALA A 235 17.32 -10.43 -23.61
C ALA A 235 16.71 -9.01 -23.42
N LYS A 236 15.48 -8.93 -22.91
CA LYS A 236 14.82 -7.63 -22.63
C LYS A 236 15.22 -7.05 -21.27
N TYR A 237 15.75 -7.87 -20.36
CA TYR A 237 15.97 -7.48 -18.97
C TYR A 237 17.42 -7.63 -18.52
N ASP A 238 18.15 -8.63 -19.03
CA ASP A 238 19.49 -8.95 -18.55
C ASP A 238 20.55 -8.15 -19.34
N ASP A 239 21.53 -7.59 -18.63
CA ASP A 239 22.70 -6.95 -19.27
C ASP A 239 23.60 -8.03 -19.87
N PRO A 240 23.81 -8.04 -21.20
CA PRO A 240 24.67 -9.01 -21.85
C PRO A 240 26.16 -8.92 -21.45
N ASN A 241 26.57 -7.79 -20.84
CA ASN A 241 27.93 -7.56 -20.37
C ASN A 241 28.10 -7.80 -18.87
N ALA A 242 27.03 -8.18 -18.16
CA ALA A 242 27.09 -8.43 -16.73
C ALA A 242 28.08 -9.54 -16.39
N VAL A 243 28.76 -9.37 -15.26
CA VAL A 243 29.70 -10.39 -14.72
C VAL A 243 28.98 -11.12 -13.58
N MET A 244 29.26 -12.40 -13.44
CA MET A 244 28.73 -13.24 -12.37
C MET A 244 29.03 -12.60 -11.01
N PRO A 245 28.00 -12.27 -10.20
CA PRO A 245 28.23 -11.74 -8.86
C PRO A 245 28.93 -12.75 -7.96
N THR A 246 29.67 -12.27 -6.98
CA THR A 246 30.24 -13.12 -5.92
C THR A 246 29.11 -13.73 -5.09
N THR A 247 29.25 -15.02 -4.76
CA THR A 247 28.31 -15.75 -3.89
C THR A 247 29.06 -16.68 -2.96
N GLY A 248 28.55 -16.91 -1.75
CA GLY A 248 29.15 -17.86 -0.78
C GLY A 248 30.47 -17.38 -0.18
N ALA A 249 30.74 -16.09 -0.16
CA ALA A 249 31.89 -15.51 0.54
C ALA A 249 31.74 -15.67 2.07
N ASN A 250 32.82 -15.44 2.79
CA ASN A 250 32.84 -15.45 4.26
C ASN A 250 33.45 -14.13 4.76
N ASN A 251 32.67 -13.05 4.66
CA ASN A 251 33.06 -11.72 5.12
C ASN A 251 32.79 -11.51 6.62
N GLY A 252 31.99 -12.41 7.23
CA GLY A 252 31.67 -12.42 8.65
C GLY A 252 30.64 -11.37 9.08
N LEU A 253 29.92 -10.76 8.13
CA LEU A 253 28.85 -9.80 8.40
C LEU A 253 27.56 -10.52 8.81
N LYS A 254 26.81 -9.87 9.70
CA LYS A 254 25.46 -10.31 10.06
C LYS A 254 24.45 -9.26 9.64
N LEU A 255 23.25 -9.68 9.30
CA LEU A 255 22.18 -8.75 8.89
C LEU A 255 21.93 -7.67 9.95
N ALA A 256 22.04 -8.01 11.23
CA ALA A 256 21.90 -7.07 12.34
C ALA A 256 22.95 -5.94 12.33
N ASP A 257 24.12 -6.16 11.74
CA ASP A 257 25.18 -5.14 11.62
C ASP A 257 24.82 -4.03 10.61
N LEU A 258 23.79 -4.27 9.78
CA LEU A 258 23.31 -3.34 8.76
C LEU A 258 22.01 -2.63 9.17
N ALA A 259 21.54 -2.81 10.39
CA ALA A 259 20.39 -2.04 10.90
C ALA A 259 20.68 -0.53 10.88
N GLY A 260 19.83 0.26 10.21
CA GLY A 260 20.01 1.70 10.05
C GLY A 260 21.10 2.14 9.05
N VAL A 261 21.74 1.19 8.36
CA VAL A 261 22.73 1.48 7.30
C VAL A 261 21.98 1.86 6.02
N ALA A 262 22.43 2.92 5.33
CA ALA A 262 21.83 3.39 4.08
C ALA A 262 21.80 2.27 3.02
N TYR A 263 20.77 2.28 2.16
CA TYR A 263 20.55 1.22 1.17
C TYR A 263 21.72 1.06 0.18
N ASP A 264 22.37 2.15 -0.18
CA ASP A 264 23.49 2.21 -1.13
C ASP A 264 24.88 2.08 -0.47
N ASP A 265 24.95 1.82 0.84
CA ASP A 265 26.23 1.63 1.54
C ASP A 265 26.94 0.36 1.01
N PRO A 266 28.24 0.43 0.68
CA PRO A 266 29.00 -0.73 0.16
C PRO A 266 29.04 -1.96 1.06
N LYS A 267 28.69 -1.85 2.34
CA LYS A 267 28.55 -3.00 3.24
C LYS A 267 27.45 -3.98 2.80
N TRP A 268 26.42 -3.47 2.12
CA TRP A 268 25.38 -4.33 1.58
C TRP A 268 25.94 -5.32 0.53
N GLU A 269 26.83 -4.85 -0.35
CA GLU A 269 27.48 -5.73 -1.32
C GLU A 269 28.28 -6.83 -0.62
N GLN A 270 28.99 -6.49 0.48
CA GLN A 270 29.76 -7.47 1.26
C GLN A 270 28.85 -8.50 1.96
N LEU A 271 27.69 -8.09 2.47
CA LEU A 271 26.73 -9.03 3.05
C LEU A 271 26.12 -9.94 1.97
N LEU A 272 25.73 -9.36 0.85
CA LEU A 272 25.13 -10.09 -0.27
C LEU A 272 26.09 -11.11 -0.88
N ASP A 273 27.40 -10.86 -0.84
CA ASP A 273 28.45 -11.80 -1.27
C ASP A 273 28.47 -13.09 -0.42
N GLU A 274 28.01 -13.05 0.84
CA GLU A 274 27.95 -14.22 1.71
C GLU A 274 26.83 -15.19 1.34
N LEU A 275 25.82 -14.73 0.60
CA LEU A 275 24.68 -15.55 0.18
C LEU A 275 25.11 -16.53 -0.91
N THR A 276 24.75 -17.79 -0.76
CA THR A 276 24.85 -18.77 -1.84
C THR A 276 23.73 -18.56 -2.86
N VAL A 277 23.86 -19.12 -4.06
CA VAL A 277 22.79 -19.13 -5.07
C VAL A 277 21.50 -19.74 -4.50
N ASN A 278 21.62 -20.76 -3.63
CA ASN A 278 20.48 -21.39 -2.99
C ASN A 278 19.82 -20.46 -1.96
N ASP A 279 20.58 -19.67 -1.19
CA ASP A 279 20.03 -18.67 -0.27
C ASP A 279 19.28 -17.59 -1.04
N LEU A 280 19.88 -17.07 -2.13
CA LEU A 280 19.25 -16.09 -3.01
C LEU A 280 17.94 -16.62 -3.60
N PHE A 281 17.94 -17.87 -4.07
CA PHE A 281 16.75 -18.55 -4.58
C PHE A 281 15.67 -18.65 -3.50
N SER A 282 16.01 -19.15 -2.31
CA SER A 282 15.06 -19.35 -1.23
C SER A 282 14.48 -18.04 -0.73
N LEU A 283 15.30 -16.98 -0.57
CA LEU A 283 14.83 -15.66 -0.14
C LEU A 283 13.85 -15.02 -1.12
N THR A 284 14.00 -15.29 -2.42
CA THR A 284 13.18 -14.64 -3.45
C THR A 284 11.98 -15.49 -3.90
N ALA A 285 12.12 -16.81 -3.94
CA ALA A 285 11.07 -17.71 -4.42
C ALA A 285 10.14 -18.22 -3.31
N ASP A 286 10.69 -18.51 -2.11
CA ASP A 286 9.96 -19.13 -1.01
C ASP A 286 9.42 -18.07 -0.02
N GLY A 287 8.35 -17.39 -0.42
CA GLY A 287 7.71 -16.32 0.36
C GLY A 287 6.29 -16.66 0.82
N GLY A 288 5.92 -17.94 0.91
CA GLY A 288 4.59 -18.37 1.32
C GLY A 288 4.26 -18.07 2.79
N TYR A 289 3.90 -16.84 3.10
CA TYR A 289 3.63 -16.30 4.45
C TYR A 289 4.81 -16.39 5.42
N HIS A 290 6.03 -16.36 4.91
CA HIS A 290 7.24 -16.36 5.74
C HIS A 290 8.43 -15.76 4.98
N THR A 291 9.49 -15.49 5.72
CA THR A 291 10.83 -15.30 5.16
C THR A 291 11.75 -16.39 5.70
N VAL A 292 12.45 -17.05 4.82
CA VAL A 292 13.37 -18.14 5.17
C VAL A 292 14.57 -17.62 6.00
N GLY A 293 15.08 -18.45 6.89
CA GLY A 293 16.32 -18.15 7.62
C GLY A 293 17.55 -18.36 6.74
N VAL A 294 18.60 -17.57 6.97
CA VAL A 294 19.91 -17.71 6.32
C VAL A 294 21.00 -17.64 7.39
N GLU A 295 21.59 -18.79 7.70
CA GLU A 295 22.53 -18.94 8.83
C GLU A 295 23.81 -18.12 8.63
N SER A 296 24.34 -18.06 7.41
CA SER A 296 25.59 -17.33 7.08
C SER A 296 25.54 -15.87 7.53
N ILE A 297 24.39 -15.21 7.35
CA ILE A 297 24.17 -13.81 7.73
C ILE A 297 23.43 -13.64 9.06
N GLY A 298 23.19 -14.73 9.80
CA GLY A 298 22.50 -14.69 11.10
C GLY A 298 21.02 -14.33 11.04
N LEU A 299 20.37 -14.50 9.88
CA LEU A 299 18.94 -14.28 9.73
C LEU A 299 18.16 -15.53 10.19
N SER A 300 17.33 -15.38 11.21
CA SER A 300 16.34 -16.39 11.60
C SER A 300 15.11 -16.30 10.71
N ALA A 301 14.43 -17.43 10.47
CA ALA A 301 13.16 -17.41 9.75
C ALA A 301 12.11 -16.60 10.53
N THR A 302 11.28 -15.87 9.80
CA THR A 302 10.16 -15.07 10.34
C THR A 302 8.87 -15.45 9.66
N GLU A 303 7.75 -15.22 10.34
CA GLU A 303 6.41 -15.35 9.77
C GLU A 303 5.99 -14.02 9.14
N ASP A 304 5.18 -14.09 8.07
CA ASP A 304 4.42 -12.98 7.52
C ASP A 304 2.93 -13.28 7.70
N CYS A 305 2.16 -12.32 8.20
CA CYS A 305 0.75 -12.50 8.56
C CYS A 305 -0.17 -11.73 7.62
N ASP A 306 -1.34 -12.30 7.32
CA ASP A 306 -2.38 -11.64 6.54
C ASP A 306 -3.31 -10.82 7.44
N GLY A 307 -4.23 -10.09 6.83
CA GLY A 307 -5.40 -9.49 7.42
C GLY A 307 -5.34 -7.98 7.70
N PRO A 308 -6.00 -7.13 6.88
CA PRO A 308 -6.11 -5.70 7.15
C PRO A 308 -6.93 -5.36 8.42
N THR A 309 -7.71 -6.29 8.92
CA THR A 309 -8.54 -6.11 10.13
C THR A 309 -7.95 -6.75 11.37
N GLY A 310 -6.65 -7.08 11.37
CA GLY A 310 -5.96 -7.69 12.51
C GLY A 310 -4.81 -8.59 12.04
N VAL A 311 -4.25 -9.34 12.97
CA VAL A 311 -3.18 -10.31 12.69
C VAL A 311 -3.79 -11.67 12.41
N HIS A 312 -3.61 -12.17 11.19
CA HIS A 312 -4.08 -13.48 10.78
C HIS A 312 -2.90 -14.33 10.30
N SER A 313 -2.45 -15.23 11.16
CA SER A 313 -1.37 -16.16 10.86
C SER A 313 -1.90 -17.42 10.17
N ASN A 314 -1.17 -17.91 9.17
CA ASN A 314 -1.45 -19.21 8.53
C ASN A 314 -0.76 -20.38 9.25
N TYR A 315 0.23 -20.11 10.09
CA TYR A 315 1.02 -21.14 10.77
C TYR A 315 0.79 -21.18 12.26
N ASN A 316 0.40 -20.05 12.87
CA ASN A 316 0.18 -19.93 14.29
C ASN A 316 -1.34 -19.84 14.56
N PRO A 317 -1.94 -20.75 15.37
CA PRO A 317 -3.34 -20.68 15.73
C PRO A 317 -3.70 -19.50 16.67
N ALA A 318 -2.70 -18.83 17.22
CA ALA A 318 -2.90 -17.61 18.00
C ALA A 318 -3.18 -16.46 17.03
N ALA A 319 -4.45 -16.14 16.84
CA ALA A 319 -4.87 -14.93 16.14
C ALA A 319 -4.96 -13.76 17.12
N GLY A 320 -4.59 -12.56 16.67
CA GLY A 320 -4.85 -11.32 17.39
C GLY A 320 -6.35 -10.98 17.42
N PRO A 321 -6.78 -9.93 18.14
CA PRO A 321 -8.15 -9.45 18.08
C PRO A 321 -8.46 -8.93 16.68
N SER A 322 -9.74 -9.01 16.28
CA SER A 322 -10.22 -8.36 15.06
C SER A 322 -10.52 -6.90 15.34
N TYR A 323 -9.97 -6.02 14.50
CA TYR A 323 -10.26 -4.60 14.49
C TYR A 323 -11.41 -4.27 13.53
N PRO A 324 -12.07 -3.11 13.68
CA PRO A 324 -12.99 -2.61 12.66
C PRO A 324 -12.33 -2.56 11.27
N GLY A 325 -13.11 -2.78 10.21
CA GLY A 325 -12.63 -2.71 8.83
C GLY A 325 -11.98 -1.36 8.49
N SER A 326 -11.09 -1.35 7.50
CA SER A 326 -10.34 -0.15 7.11
C SER A 326 -11.27 0.99 6.65
N VAL A 327 -12.38 0.68 5.97
CA VAL A 327 -13.41 1.67 5.62
C VAL A 327 -13.97 2.37 6.87
N MET A 328 -14.21 1.63 7.95
CA MET A 328 -14.72 2.20 9.18
C MET A 328 -13.68 3.07 9.88
N LEU A 329 -12.40 2.68 9.84
CA LEU A 329 -11.30 3.51 10.35
C LEU A 329 -11.20 4.83 9.58
N ALA A 330 -11.25 4.80 8.25
CA ALA A 330 -11.23 5.99 7.41
C ALA A 330 -12.42 6.93 7.70
N CYS A 331 -13.62 6.37 7.89
CA CYS A 331 -14.82 7.14 8.27
C CYS A 331 -14.69 7.87 9.63
N THR A 332 -13.70 7.53 10.44
CA THR A 332 -13.42 8.29 11.67
C THR A 332 -12.69 9.61 11.43
N TRP A 333 -12.05 9.78 10.28
CA TRP A 333 -11.19 10.92 9.95
C TRP A 333 -10.18 11.21 11.07
N ASN A 334 -9.56 10.16 11.62
CA ASN A 334 -8.75 10.24 12.84
C ASN A 334 -7.39 9.58 12.66
N GLN A 335 -6.41 10.35 12.17
CA GLN A 335 -5.04 9.88 11.97
C GLN A 335 -4.38 9.37 13.28
N PRO A 336 -4.51 10.03 14.45
CA PRO A 336 -4.01 9.47 15.71
C PRO A 336 -4.56 8.09 16.05
N LEU A 337 -5.85 7.81 15.76
CA LEU A 337 -6.44 6.49 15.98
C LEU A 337 -5.85 5.45 15.03
N ALA A 338 -5.64 5.82 13.76
CA ALA A 338 -4.99 4.96 12.77
C ALA A 338 -3.55 4.61 13.20
N LYS A 339 -2.78 5.60 13.68
CA LYS A 339 -1.44 5.38 14.23
C LYS A 339 -1.45 4.41 15.41
N ALA A 340 -2.36 4.62 16.36
CA ALA A 340 -2.49 3.75 17.53
C ALA A 340 -2.85 2.30 17.15
N ARG A 341 -3.68 2.10 16.10
CA ARG A 341 -3.97 0.76 15.55
C ARG A 341 -2.71 0.11 15.00
N GLY A 342 -1.91 0.83 14.20
CA GLY A 342 -0.63 0.34 13.68
C GLY A 342 0.35 -0.06 14.79
N GLU A 343 0.50 0.77 15.81
CA GLU A 343 1.34 0.48 16.98
C GLU A 343 0.90 -0.79 17.72
N GLN A 344 -0.40 -1.01 17.88
CA GLN A 344 -0.93 -2.17 18.56
C GLN A 344 -0.76 -3.45 17.74
N ILE A 345 -1.04 -3.40 16.42
CA ILE A 345 -0.81 -4.52 15.50
C ILE A 345 0.67 -4.93 15.48
N ALA A 346 1.59 -3.97 15.48
CA ALA A 346 3.02 -4.29 15.54
C ALA A 346 3.40 -5.05 16.82
N LYS A 347 2.82 -4.72 17.97
CA LYS A 347 3.03 -5.45 19.23
C LYS A 347 2.51 -6.88 19.15
N GLU A 348 1.32 -7.06 18.59
CA GLU A 348 0.71 -8.39 18.40
C GLU A 348 1.52 -9.25 17.43
N CYS A 349 1.95 -8.69 16.30
CA CYS A 349 2.85 -9.37 15.36
C CYS A 349 4.17 -9.80 16.00
N ALA A 350 4.76 -8.93 16.81
CA ALA A 350 6.00 -9.23 17.50
C ALA A 350 5.88 -10.38 18.53
N GLU A 351 4.71 -10.59 19.12
CA GLU A 351 4.47 -11.70 20.07
C GLU A 351 4.52 -13.08 19.41
N ILE A 352 4.19 -13.16 18.12
CA ILE A 352 4.17 -14.41 17.34
C ILE A 352 5.30 -14.51 16.32
N ASN A 353 6.32 -13.64 16.39
CA ASN A 353 7.44 -13.56 15.46
C ASN A 353 7.02 -13.30 13.99
N CYS A 354 5.95 -12.55 13.80
CA CYS A 354 5.46 -12.12 12.48
C CYS A 354 6.14 -10.81 12.10
N ALA A 355 7.17 -10.84 11.27
CA ALA A 355 7.94 -9.66 10.86
C ALA A 355 7.25 -8.84 9.76
N GLY A 356 6.41 -9.47 8.94
CA GLY A 356 5.67 -8.85 7.85
C GLY A 356 4.16 -8.95 8.04
N TRP A 357 3.46 -7.85 7.82
CA TRP A 357 2.00 -7.79 7.85
C TRP A 357 1.48 -7.39 6.46
N TYR A 358 0.70 -8.27 5.83
CA TYR A 358 0.14 -8.05 4.50
C TYR A 358 -1.05 -7.10 4.57
N ALA A 359 -0.75 -5.87 4.95
CA ALA A 359 -1.67 -4.75 5.11
C ALA A 359 -0.86 -3.43 5.28
N PRO A 360 -1.56 -2.27 5.27
CA PRO A 360 -2.97 -2.08 4.98
C PRO A 360 -3.33 -2.29 3.50
N ALA A 361 -4.64 -2.47 3.24
CA ALA A 361 -5.16 -2.58 1.88
C ALA A 361 -5.67 -1.21 1.40
N MET A 362 -5.23 -0.77 0.20
CA MET A 362 -5.23 0.64 -0.19
C MET A 362 -6.04 0.98 -1.43
N ASN A 363 -6.54 -0.03 -2.17
CA ASN A 363 -7.24 0.23 -3.42
C ASN A 363 -8.47 1.12 -3.21
N ILE A 364 -8.90 1.79 -4.27
CA ILE A 364 -9.95 2.81 -4.21
C ILE A 364 -11.33 2.16 -4.31
N HIS A 365 -12.32 2.68 -3.57
CA HIS A 365 -13.72 2.36 -3.74
C HIS A 365 -14.24 2.96 -5.06
N ARG A 366 -13.73 2.47 -6.18
CA ARG A 366 -14.12 2.91 -7.52
C ARG A 366 -15.60 2.63 -7.80
N SER A 367 -16.09 1.51 -7.30
CA SER A 367 -17.48 1.08 -7.41
C SER A 367 -18.01 0.66 -6.04
N ALA A 368 -19.26 0.98 -5.73
CA ALA A 368 -19.96 0.50 -4.54
C ALA A 368 -20.05 -1.04 -4.48
N PHE A 369 -19.92 -1.73 -5.64
CA PHE A 369 -19.96 -3.18 -5.77
C PHE A 369 -18.56 -3.84 -5.75
N GLY A 370 -17.51 -3.09 -5.41
CA GLY A 370 -16.16 -3.63 -5.24
C GLY A 370 -16.13 -4.70 -4.16
N GLY A 371 -15.73 -5.94 -4.49
CA GLY A 371 -15.82 -7.10 -3.59
C GLY A 371 -14.97 -6.98 -2.34
N ARG A 372 -13.94 -6.12 -2.35
CA ARG A 372 -13.00 -5.91 -1.24
C ARG A 372 -13.07 -4.51 -0.61
N ASN A 373 -14.11 -3.71 -0.89
CA ASN A 373 -14.26 -2.37 -0.31
C ASN A 373 -14.25 -2.38 1.23
N PHE A 374 -14.66 -3.49 1.87
CA PHE A 374 -14.65 -3.62 3.34
C PHE A 374 -13.25 -3.47 3.96
N GLU A 375 -12.20 -3.85 3.22
CA GLU A 375 -10.81 -3.78 3.69
C GLU A 375 -10.02 -2.58 3.12
N TYR A 376 -10.60 -1.87 2.14
CA TYR A 376 -10.05 -0.64 1.57
C TYR A 376 -10.60 0.58 2.33
N TYR A 377 -9.90 1.71 2.27
CA TYR A 377 -10.26 2.87 3.11
C TYR A 377 -11.39 3.70 2.54
N SER A 378 -11.31 4.14 1.27
CA SER A 378 -12.16 5.19 0.73
C SER A 378 -12.18 5.21 -0.80
N GLU A 379 -13.11 5.99 -1.37
CA GLU A 379 -13.10 6.44 -2.76
C GLU A 379 -12.06 7.56 -3.02
N CYS A 380 -11.55 8.20 -1.96
CA CYS A 380 -10.60 9.30 -2.03
C CYS A 380 -9.17 8.81 -1.77
N GLY A 381 -8.26 9.00 -2.74
CA GLY A 381 -6.86 8.64 -2.62
C GLY A 381 -6.13 9.38 -1.50
N VAL A 382 -6.51 10.63 -1.21
CA VAL A 382 -5.91 11.43 -0.13
C VAL A 382 -6.36 10.95 1.25
N LEU A 383 -7.67 10.72 1.47
CA LEU A 383 -8.16 10.17 2.75
C LEU A 383 -7.56 8.78 3.01
N SER A 384 -7.53 7.91 1.98
CA SER A 384 -6.91 6.59 2.06
C SER A 384 -5.43 6.71 2.41
N GLY A 385 -4.70 7.53 1.68
CA GLY A 385 -3.26 7.71 1.84
C GLY A 385 -2.85 8.25 3.21
N LEU A 386 -3.50 9.33 3.69
CA LEU A 386 -3.20 9.95 4.98
C LEU A 386 -3.55 9.02 6.16
N THR A 387 -4.68 8.31 6.07
CA THR A 387 -5.08 7.34 7.11
C THR A 387 -4.08 6.19 7.18
N ALA A 388 -3.71 5.64 6.03
CA ALA A 388 -2.74 4.55 5.96
C ALA A 388 -1.32 5.00 6.32
N ALA A 389 -0.91 6.22 5.94
CA ALA A 389 0.39 6.75 6.34
C ALA A 389 0.54 6.81 7.87
N ALA A 390 -0.52 7.25 8.56
CA ALA A 390 -0.54 7.25 10.02
C ALA A 390 -0.45 5.82 10.61
N GLU A 391 -1.19 4.88 10.06
CA GLU A 391 -1.18 3.49 10.50
C GLU A 391 0.16 2.80 10.24
N VAL A 392 0.70 2.95 9.04
CA VAL A 392 2.01 2.41 8.64
C VAL A 392 3.13 3.02 9.49
N SER A 393 3.10 4.34 9.73
CA SER A 393 4.07 5.00 10.62
C SER A 393 4.06 4.38 12.01
N GLY A 394 2.87 4.20 12.62
CA GLY A 394 2.74 3.56 13.94
C GLY A 394 3.28 2.13 13.97
N ALA A 395 3.03 1.36 12.92
CA ALA A 395 3.53 -0.01 12.81
C ALA A 395 5.05 -0.06 12.57
N THR A 396 5.57 0.75 11.66
CA THR A 396 6.99 0.75 11.25
C THR A 396 7.90 1.31 12.36
N GLU A 397 7.46 2.34 13.09
CA GLU A 397 8.17 2.85 14.29
C GLU A 397 8.35 1.76 15.37
N ASN A 398 7.51 0.74 15.36
CA ASN A 398 7.60 -0.44 16.21
C ASN A 398 8.26 -1.65 15.52
N GLY A 399 8.87 -1.46 14.35
CA GLY A 399 9.68 -2.43 13.64
C GLY A 399 8.91 -3.47 12.83
N LEU A 400 7.61 -3.26 12.54
CA LEU A 400 6.82 -4.14 11.68
C LEU A 400 6.93 -3.70 10.21
N ILE A 401 7.14 -4.65 9.30
CA ILE A 401 7.08 -4.41 7.86
C ILE A 401 5.63 -4.49 7.40
N CYS A 402 5.05 -3.34 7.00
CA CYS A 402 3.74 -3.29 6.40
C CYS A 402 3.84 -3.49 4.88
N TYR A 403 3.22 -4.53 4.35
CA TYR A 403 3.11 -4.76 2.90
C TYR A 403 1.81 -4.13 2.40
N VAL A 404 1.87 -2.83 2.05
CA VAL A 404 0.70 -2.12 1.51
C VAL A 404 0.22 -2.77 0.22
N LYS A 405 -1.10 -3.04 0.11
CA LYS A 405 -1.65 -3.89 -0.94
C LYS A 405 -2.95 -3.32 -1.53
N HIS A 406 -3.33 -3.69 -2.74
CA HIS A 406 -2.58 -4.45 -3.74
C HIS A 406 -2.09 -3.48 -4.81
N PHE A 407 -0.81 -3.36 -4.98
CA PHE A 407 -0.14 -2.38 -5.83
C PHE A 407 -0.01 -2.91 -7.26
N ALA A 408 -0.79 -2.37 -8.23
CA ALA A 408 -1.82 -1.36 -8.09
C ALA A 408 -3.04 -1.72 -8.95
N PHE A 409 -4.07 -0.87 -8.87
CA PHE A 409 -5.28 -0.93 -9.71
C PHE A 409 -6.14 -2.19 -9.50
N ASN A 410 -6.13 -2.77 -8.30
CA ASN A 410 -7.02 -3.88 -7.92
C ASN A 410 -8.33 -3.36 -7.31
N ASP A 411 -8.96 -2.39 -7.98
CA ASP A 411 -10.23 -1.80 -7.55
C ASP A 411 -11.44 -2.60 -8.08
N GLN A 412 -11.15 -3.60 -8.92
CA GLN A 412 -12.06 -4.60 -9.46
C GLN A 412 -11.60 -6.00 -9.00
N ASP A 413 -12.36 -6.64 -8.11
CA ASP A 413 -12.00 -7.95 -7.56
C ASP A 413 -12.35 -9.13 -8.50
N ASN A 414 -13.44 -9.01 -9.25
CA ASN A 414 -13.88 -10.04 -10.18
C ASN A 414 -12.82 -10.26 -11.27
N TYR A 415 -12.48 -11.54 -11.50
CA TYR A 415 -11.49 -11.99 -12.49
C TYR A 415 -10.04 -11.56 -12.24
N ARG A 416 -9.70 -10.98 -11.08
CA ARG A 416 -8.33 -10.59 -10.75
C ARG A 416 -7.34 -11.76 -10.84
N GLN A 417 -7.74 -12.96 -10.38
CA GLN A 417 -6.93 -14.17 -10.45
C GLN A 417 -6.71 -14.68 -11.88
N ASN A 418 -7.46 -14.17 -12.84
CA ASN A 418 -7.33 -14.45 -14.26
C ASN A 418 -6.57 -13.33 -14.99
N ASN A 419 -5.84 -12.48 -14.26
CA ASN A 419 -5.07 -11.37 -14.80
C ASN A 419 -5.92 -10.41 -15.63
N ILE A 420 -7.05 -9.93 -15.07
CA ILE A 420 -7.92 -8.98 -15.74
C ILE A 420 -7.14 -7.74 -16.18
N CYS A 421 -7.21 -7.38 -17.46
CA CYS A 421 -6.60 -6.16 -17.99
C CYS A 421 -7.36 -4.93 -17.46
N THR A 422 -6.64 -4.01 -16.81
CA THR A 422 -7.16 -2.73 -16.33
C THR A 422 -6.67 -1.62 -17.24
N TRP A 423 -7.59 -0.99 -17.99
CA TRP A 423 -7.29 0.13 -18.86
C TRP A 423 -7.60 1.44 -18.16
N LEU A 424 -6.60 2.34 -18.07
CA LEU A 424 -6.72 3.64 -17.41
C LEU A 424 -5.72 4.64 -18.02
N ASN A 425 -6.05 5.94 -17.96
CA ASN A 425 -5.09 6.98 -18.33
C ASN A 425 -4.13 7.26 -17.16
N GLU A 426 -2.97 7.84 -17.46
CA GLU A 426 -1.93 8.06 -16.46
C GLU A 426 -2.30 9.13 -15.44
N GLN A 427 -3.09 10.14 -15.82
CA GLN A 427 -3.57 11.14 -14.86
C GLN A 427 -4.40 10.48 -13.75
N ALA A 428 -5.37 9.65 -14.11
CA ALA A 428 -6.16 8.90 -13.12
C ALA A 428 -5.29 7.94 -12.30
N ALA A 429 -4.34 7.26 -12.95
CA ALA A 429 -3.40 6.39 -12.24
C ALA A 429 -2.70 7.13 -11.10
N ARG A 430 -2.16 8.34 -11.37
CA ARG A 430 -1.35 9.11 -10.42
C ARG A 430 -2.16 9.87 -9.38
N GLU A 431 -3.26 10.52 -9.79
CA GLU A 431 -4.03 11.40 -8.90
C GLU A 431 -5.05 10.66 -8.04
N ILE A 432 -5.48 9.47 -8.45
CA ILE A 432 -6.52 8.69 -7.77
C ILE A 432 -5.93 7.42 -7.15
N TYR A 433 -5.48 6.48 -7.99
CA TYR A 433 -5.19 5.11 -7.56
C TYR A 433 -3.83 4.97 -6.87
N LEU A 434 -2.77 5.54 -7.45
CA LEU A 434 -1.42 5.51 -6.87
C LEU A 434 -1.28 6.49 -5.70
N LYS A 435 -2.09 7.55 -5.66
CA LYS A 435 -2.07 8.54 -4.57
C LYS A 435 -2.28 7.92 -3.19
N ALA A 436 -3.12 6.89 -3.11
CA ALA A 436 -3.36 6.16 -1.87
C ALA A 436 -2.11 5.44 -1.36
N PHE A 437 -1.26 4.92 -2.26
CA PHE A 437 -0.03 4.19 -1.94
C PHE A 437 1.17 5.11 -1.70
N GLU A 438 1.22 6.24 -2.40
CA GLU A 438 2.31 7.21 -2.32
C GLU A 438 2.55 7.67 -0.87
N GLN A 439 1.48 8.04 -0.16
CA GLN A 439 1.56 8.59 1.19
C GLN A 439 2.17 7.62 2.23
N PRO A 440 1.68 6.38 2.40
CA PRO A 440 2.26 5.46 3.37
C PRO A 440 3.68 5.01 3.01
N ILE A 441 4.04 4.96 1.73
CA ILE A 441 5.41 4.65 1.28
C ILE A 441 6.34 5.80 1.69
N LYS A 442 5.98 7.06 1.40
CA LYS A 442 6.76 8.24 1.79
C LYS A 442 6.78 8.48 3.31
N ALA A 443 5.82 7.92 4.05
CA ALA A 443 5.82 7.92 5.51
C ALA A 443 6.74 6.84 6.14
N GLY A 444 7.55 6.15 5.34
CA GLY A 444 8.53 5.16 5.79
C GLY A 444 8.06 3.71 5.68
N GLY A 445 7.02 3.43 4.90
CA GLY A 445 6.60 2.06 4.58
C GLY A 445 7.72 1.26 3.91
N MET A 446 7.97 0.03 4.38
CA MET A 446 9.08 -0.82 3.94
C MET A 446 8.63 -2.05 3.15
N GLY A 447 7.34 -2.20 2.91
CA GLY A 447 6.78 -3.35 2.19
C GLY A 447 5.68 -2.94 1.22
N VAL A 448 5.60 -3.63 0.09
CA VAL A 448 4.55 -3.52 -0.93
C VAL A 448 4.15 -4.91 -1.38
N MET A 449 2.85 -5.15 -1.53
CA MET A 449 2.34 -6.37 -2.18
C MET A 449 1.73 -5.99 -3.54
N THR A 450 2.23 -6.60 -4.61
CA THR A 450 1.71 -6.36 -5.96
C THR A 450 0.35 -7.01 -6.16
N SER A 451 -0.42 -6.49 -7.11
CA SER A 451 -1.75 -7.03 -7.40
C SER A 451 -1.71 -8.18 -8.42
N MET A 452 -2.81 -8.94 -8.47
CA MET A 452 -2.99 -10.04 -9.42
C MET A 452 -3.40 -9.58 -10.82
N ASN A 453 -4.06 -8.42 -10.95
CA ASN A 453 -4.54 -7.89 -12.22
C ASN A 453 -3.39 -7.40 -13.12
N ALA A 454 -3.70 -7.17 -14.38
CA ALA A 454 -2.80 -6.50 -15.32
C ALA A 454 -3.07 -4.99 -15.36
N VAL A 455 -1.99 -4.23 -15.52
CA VAL A 455 -1.95 -2.80 -15.88
C VAL A 455 -1.90 -2.74 -17.40
N GLY A 456 -3.00 -2.36 -18.05
CA GLY A 456 -3.15 -2.63 -19.47
C GLY A 456 -2.93 -4.12 -19.75
N PRO A 457 -1.96 -4.50 -20.61
CA PRO A 457 -1.68 -5.91 -20.91
C PRO A 457 -0.64 -6.55 -19.96
N VAL A 458 -0.01 -5.79 -19.06
CA VAL A 458 1.16 -6.24 -18.26
C VAL A 458 0.74 -6.59 -16.84
N TRP A 459 0.99 -7.83 -16.39
CA TRP A 459 0.76 -8.18 -14.98
C TRP A 459 1.47 -7.20 -14.04
N ALA A 460 0.77 -6.71 -13.02
CA ALA A 460 1.29 -5.68 -12.10
C ALA A 460 2.60 -6.10 -11.42
N GLY A 461 2.74 -7.39 -11.01
CA GLY A 461 3.97 -7.93 -10.42
C GLY A 461 5.13 -8.12 -11.40
N GLY A 462 4.89 -7.97 -12.70
CA GLY A 462 5.89 -7.98 -13.77
C GLY A 462 6.01 -6.64 -14.51
N CYS A 463 5.46 -5.56 -13.94
CA CYS A 463 5.41 -4.25 -14.59
C CYS A 463 6.58 -3.36 -14.13
N LYS A 464 7.64 -3.27 -14.95
CA LYS A 464 8.81 -2.43 -14.66
C LYS A 464 8.44 -0.95 -14.48
N ALA A 465 7.54 -0.42 -15.31
CA ALA A 465 7.07 0.95 -15.22
C ALA A 465 6.49 1.27 -13.82
N LEU A 466 5.71 0.34 -13.28
CA LEU A 466 5.09 0.48 -11.96
C LEU A 466 6.10 0.25 -10.81
N LEU A 467 6.86 -0.87 -10.86
CA LEU A 467 7.65 -1.32 -9.71
C LEU A 467 9.06 -0.71 -9.67
N THR A 468 9.67 -0.43 -10.83
CA THR A 468 10.98 0.22 -10.89
C THR A 468 10.82 1.71 -11.06
N ASN A 469 10.22 2.16 -12.18
CA ASN A 469 10.29 3.57 -12.56
C ASN A 469 9.48 4.46 -11.58
N ILE A 470 8.25 4.07 -11.22
CA ILE A 470 7.42 4.86 -10.28
C ILE A 470 7.79 4.56 -8.84
N LEU A 471 7.69 3.29 -8.40
CA LEU A 471 7.84 2.96 -6.98
C LEU A 471 9.27 3.20 -6.47
N ARG A 472 10.30 2.71 -7.19
CA ARG A 472 11.68 2.77 -6.73
C ARG A 472 12.39 4.07 -7.13
N ASP A 473 12.34 4.41 -8.42
CA ASP A 473 13.13 5.53 -8.93
C ASP A 473 12.47 6.87 -8.61
N GLU A 474 11.14 7.02 -8.83
CA GLU A 474 10.43 8.26 -8.57
C GLU A 474 10.17 8.46 -7.07
N TRP A 475 9.63 7.46 -6.37
CA TRP A 475 9.28 7.59 -4.95
C TRP A 475 10.41 7.23 -3.97
N GLY A 476 11.52 6.67 -4.45
CA GLY A 476 12.68 6.31 -3.63
C GLY A 476 12.48 5.09 -2.73
N PHE A 477 11.62 4.15 -3.11
CA PHE A 477 11.33 2.98 -2.31
C PHE A 477 12.43 1.91 -2.42
N HIS A 478 13.02 1.51 -1.29
CA HIS A 478 14.09 0.50 -1.21
C HIS A 478 13.67 -0.82 -0.53
N GLY A 479 12.43 -0.90 -0.05
CA GLY A 479 11.94 -2.03 0.72
C GLY A 479 11.60 -3.29 -0.08
N ALA A 480 10.93 -4.22 0.61
CA ALA A 480 10.47 -5.48 0.06
C ALA A 480 9.22 -5.32 -0.82
N VAL A 481 9.21 -5.97 -1.98
CA VAL A 481 8.05 -6.07 -2.87
C VAL A 481 7.68 -7.54 -3.05
N ILE A 482 6.62 -7.98 -2.38
CA ILE A 482 6.09 -9.34 -2.51
C ILE A 482 4.97 -9.37 -3.55
N THR A 483 4.78 -10.49 -4.23
CA THR A 483 3.58 -10.67 -5.07
C THR A 483 2.35 -10.94 -4.20
N ASP A 484 1.14 -10.76 -4.74
CA ASP A 484 -0.04 -11.46 -4.23
C ASP A 484 0.16 -12.98 -4.40
N ALA A 485 -0.70 -13.80 -3.78
CA ALA A 485 -0.55 -15.26 -3.77
C ALA A 485 -0.45 -15.84 -5.19
N VAL A 486 0.61 -16.61 -5.45
CA VAL A 486 0.85 -17.22 -6.76
C VAL A 486 -0.11 -18.40 -6.96
N VAL A 487 -1.33 -18.08 -7.39
CA VAL A 487 -2.42 -19.05 -7.67
C VAL A 487 -2.49 -19.40 -9.16
N SER A 488 -1.89 -18.60 -10.01
CA SER A 488 -1.93 -18.73 -11.47
C SER A 488 -0.53 -18.55 -12.08
N PRO A 489 0.33 -19.58 -11.98
CA PRO A 489 1.75 -19.46 -12.39
C PRO A 489 1.93 -19.22 -13.90
N TRP A 490 0.90 -19.36 -14.72
CA TRP A 490 0.97 -19.14 -16.16
C TRP A 490 1.21 -17.66 -16.54
N TYR A 491 0.87 -16.70 -15.67
CA TYR A 491 1.16 -15.27 -15.90
C TYR A 491 2.01 -14.65 -14.79
N MET A 492 1.97 -15.23 -13.57
CA MET A 492 2.73 -14.76 -12.42
C MET A 492 4.15 -15.35 -12.47
N ASP A 493 4.92 -14.95 -13.49
CA ASP A 493 6.27 -15.48 -13.75
C ASP A 493 7.29 -14.82 -12.82
N GLY A 494 7.93 -15.63 -11.96
CA GLY A 494 8.96 -15.19 -11.02
C GLY A 494 10.17 -14.55 -11.71
N ASN A 495 10.51 -14.98 -12.93
CA ASN A 495 11.61 -14.36 -13.69
C ASN A 495 11.31 -12.91 -14.07
N LEU A 496 10.05 -12.60 -14.39
CA LEU A 496 9.62 -11.22 -14.61
C LEU A 496 9.64 -10.43 -13.30
N ALA A 497 9.05 -10.98 -12.23
CA ALA A 497 8.92 -10.29 -10.96
C ALA A 497 10.28 -9.79 -10.43
N ILE A 498 11.29 -10.66 -10.33
CA ILE A 498 12.62 -10.28 -9.79
C ILE A 498 13.43 -9.34 -10.69
N ARG A 499 13.03 -9.17 -11.97
CA ARG A 499 13.71 -8.26 -12.92
C ARG A 499 13.01 -6.92 -13.10
N THR A 500 11.80 -6.81 -12.57
CA THR A 500 10.98 -5.59 -12.73
C THR A 500 10.82 -4.80 -11.44
N GLY A 501 11.51 -5.20 -10.37
CA GLY A 501 11.48 -4.52 -9.08
C GLY A 501 10.83 -5.30 -7.94
N GLY A 502 10.26 -6.49 -8.22
CA GLY A 502 9.80 -7.44 -7.21
C GLY A 502 10.96 -8.06 -6.43
N THR A 503 10.73 -8.45 -5.18
CA THR A 503 11.78 -9.02 -4.33
C THR A 503 11.46 -10.41 -3.80
N LYS A 504 10.19 -10.76 -3.71
CA LYS A 504 9.76 -12.04 -3.12
C LYS A 504 8.46 -12.52 -3.77
N MET A 505 8.33 -13.81 -3.97
CA MET A 505 7.11 -14.44 -4.48
C MET A 505 6.32 -15.05 -3.33
N LEU A 506 5.04 -14.70 -3.16
CA LEU A 506 4.14 -15.39 -2.26
C LEU A 506 3.72 -16.71 -2.91
N ALA A 507 4.64 -17.66 -2.94
CA ALA A 507 4.49 -18.94 -3.62
C ALA A 507 4.65 -20.11 -2.64
N PHE A 508 4.03 -21.25 -3.01
CA PHE A 508 4.07 -22.51 -2.28
C PHE A 508 4.55 -23.64 -3.21
N ASN A 509 5.12 -24.71 -2.65
CA ASN A 509 5.56 -25.89 -3.41
C ASN A 509 6.59 -25.54 -4.51
N ILE A 510 7.60 -24.80 -4.14
CA ILE A 510 8.62 -24.29 -5.05
C ILE A 510 9.57 -25.41 -5.46
N THR A 511 9.90 -25.45 -6.76
CA THR A 511 10.90 -26.35 -7.34
C THR A 511 12.07 -25.55 -7.92
N ASN A 512 13.22 -26.18 -8.15
CA ASN A 512 14.37 -25.52 -8.78
C ASN A 512 14.09 -25.01 -10.21
N GLU A 513 12.94 -25.35 -10.78
CA GLU A 513 12.50 -24.87 -12.10
C GLU A 513 11.69 -23.55 -12.01
N PHE A 514 11.44 -23.05 -10.79
CA PHE A 514 10.67 -21.82 -10.56
C PHE A 514 11.30 -20.62 -11.27
N TYR A 515 12.62 -20.49 -11.25
CA TYR A 515 13.37 -19.58 -12.11
C TYR A 515 14.10 -20.35 -13.21
N ARG A 516 14.12 -19.77 -14.41
CA ARG A 516 14.86 -20.35 -15.53
C ARG A 516 16.35 -20.10 -15.35
N ASP A 517 17.14 -21.13 -15.52
CA ASP A 517 18.61 -21.09 -15.50
C ASP A 517 19.18 -20.39 -14.25
N LEU A 518 19.04 -21.05 -13.09
CA LEU A 518 19.52 -20.57 -11.80
C LEU A 518 21.00 -20.19 -11.77
N ASN A 519 21.80 -20.67 -12.72
CA ASN A 519 23.23 -20.42 -12.78
C ASN A 519 23.62 -19.37 -13.82
N SER A 520 22.64 -18.77 -14.52
CA SER A 520 22.95 -17.67 -15.43
C SER A 520 23.29 -16.40 -14.68
N VAL A 521 24.17 -15.58 -15.27
CA VAL A 521 24.55 -14.27 -14.72
C VAL A 521 23.32 -13.41 -14.46
N GLY A 522 22.39 -13.33 -15.43
CA GLY A 522 21.19 -12.51 -15.31
C GLY A 522 20.28 -12.95 -14.16
N THR A 523 20.05 -14.27 -13.98
CA THR A 523 19.20 -14.77 -12.90
C THR A 523 19.84 -14.56 -11.53
N VAL A 524 21.15 -14.84 -11.37
CA VAL A 524 21.84 -14.61 -10.09
C VAL A 524 21.86 -13.13 -9.73
N THR A 525 22.13 -12.25 -10.69
CA THR A 525 22.10 -10.79 -10.49
C THR A 525 20.69 -10.32 -10.08
N ALA A 526 19.64 -10.81 -10.76
CA ALA A 526 18.26 -10.44 -10.44
C ALA A 526 17.84 -10.92 -9.04
N MET A 527 18.18 -12.17 -8.67
CA MET A 527 17.92 -12.69 -7.32
C MET A 527 18.69 -11.90 -6.25
N ARG A 528 19.94 -11.52 -6.51
CA ARG A 528 20.75 -10.71 -5.59
C ARG A 528 20.13 -9.34 -5.35
N ASN A 529 19.73 -8.64 -6.41
CA ASN A 529 19.06 -7.34 -6.31
C ASN A 529 17.71 -7.46 -5.57
N ALA A 530 16.95 -8.51 -5.85
CA ALA A 530 15.70 -8.80 -5.16
C ALA A 530 15.92 -9.09 -3.67
N ALA A 531 16.89 -9.93 -3.32
CA ALA A 531 17.24 -10.24 -1.94
C ALA A 531 17.66 -9.00 -1.16
N HIS A 532 18.38 -8.05 -1.79
CA HIS A 532 18.78 -6.79 -1.15
C HIS A 532 17.57 -6.01 -0.59
N GLY A 533 16.51 -5.79 -1.38
CA GLY A 533 15.32 -5.08 -0.91
C GLY A 533 14.62 -5.78 0.26
N THR A 534 14.53 -7.12 0.23
CA THR A 534 13.96 -7.89 1.34
C THR A 534 14.83 -7.80 2.60
N LEU A 535 16.14 -7.96 2.46
CA LEU A 535 17.10 -7.90 3.58
C LEU A 535 17.18 -6.49 4.17
N TYR A 536 17.09 -5.45 3.34
CA TYR A 536 17.03 -4.06 3.80
C TYR A 536 15.80 -3.81 4.68
N ALA A 537 14.63 -4.26 4.28
CA ALA A 537 13.42 -4.16 5.10
C ALA A 537 13.57 -4.94 6.41
N LEU A 538 14.11 -6.16 6.38
CA LEU A 538 14.31 -6.99 7.57
C LEU A 538 15.36 -6.40 8.52
N ALA A 539 16.46 -5.84 8.03
CA ALA A 539 17.49 -5.20 8.86
C ALA A 539 16.93 -4.03 9.67
N ASN A 540 15.93 -3.34 9.12
CA ASN A 540 15.26 -2.21 9.76
C ASN A 540 13.96 -2.60 10.51
N SER A 541 13.72 -3.90 10.72
CA SER A 541 12.57 -4.44 11.43
C SER A 541 12.95 -5.05 12.77
N PHE A 542 11.96 -5.42 13.57
CA PHE A 542 12.21 -6.13 14.83
C PHE A 542 12.78 -7.56 14.62
N ALA A 543 12.74 -8.09 13.39
CA ALA A 543 13.29 -9.41 13.07
C ALA A 543 14.77 -9.56 13.47
N VAL A 544 15.55 -8.47 13.36
CA VAL A 544 16.97 -8.44 13.75
C VAL A 544 17.25 -7.66 15.02
N THR A 545 16.35 -6.74 15.41
CA THR A 545 16.56 -5.86 16.56
C THR A 545 16.02 -6.43 17.86
N ARG A 546 15.15 -7.43 17.81
CA ARG A 546 14.51 -8.04 18.97
C ARG A 546 14.92 -9.50 19.13
N ALA A 547 15.40 -9.86 20.32
CA ALA A 547 15.59 -11.27 20.68
C ALA A 547 14.23 -11.98 20.66
N VAL A 548 14.09 -13.03 19.87
CA VAL A 548 12.88 -13.86 19.83
C VAL A 548 12.67 -14.44 21.23
N SER A 549 11.66 -13.96 21.93
CA SER A 549 11.28 -14.50 23.24
C SER A 549 10.05 -15.38 23.07
N VAL A 550 10.16 -16.64 23.48
CA VAL A 550 8.98 -17.52 23.54
C VAL A 550 7.95 -16.89 24.49
N PRO A 551 6.71 -16.64 24.05
CA PRO A 551 5.67 -16.03 24.87
C PRO A 551 5.49 -16.74 26.22
N LYS A 552 5.16 -15.98 27.28
CA LYS A 552 4.99 -16.55 28.62
C LYS A 552 3.96 -17.68 28.65
N TRP A 553 2.87 -17.54 27.92
CA TRP A 553 1.82 -18.56 27.89
C TRP A 553 2.33 -19.87 27.27
N VAL A 554 3.15 -19.82 26.22
CA VAL A 554 3.78 -21.01 25.60
C VAL A 554 4.69 -21.72 26.59
N LYS A 555 5.53 -20.95 27.32
CA LYS A 555 6.37 -21.49 28.38
C LYS A 555 5.54 -22.14 29.49
N THR A 556 4.41 -21.51 29.85
CA THR A 556 3.49 -22.04 30.84
C THR A 556 2.83 -23.33 30.36
N THR A 557 2.40 -23.39 29.09
CA THR A 557 1.82 -24.60 28.49
C THR A 557 2.82 -25.75 28.51
N TYR A 558 4.07 -25.53 28.07
CA TYR A 558 5.11 -26.57 28.14
C TYR A 558 5.40 -27.03 29.56
N ALA A 559 5.37 -26.12 30.53
CA ALA A 559 5.55 -26.50 31.93
C ALA A 559 4.37 -27.37 32.42
N VAL A 560 3.14 -27.03 32.06
CA VAL A 560 1.94 -27.82 32.39
C VAL A 560 2.00 -29.20 31.74
N ASP A 561 2.35 -29.26 30.44
CA ASP A 561 2.48 -30.52 29.70
C ASP A 561 3.55 -31.44 30.32
N ALA A 562 4.68 -30.85 30.70
CA ALA A 562 5.74 -31.60 31.42
C ALA A 562 5.24 -32.17 32.74
N VAL A 563 4.51 -31.39 33.51
CA VAL A 563 3.92 -31.87 34.81
C VAL A 563 2.91 -32.99 34.55
N VAL A 564 2.02 -32.84 33.57
CA VAL A 564 1.04 -33.87 33.20
C VAL A 564 1.75 -35.16 32.76
N ALA A 565 2.79 -35.06 31.93
CA ALA A 565 3.58 -36.20 31.48
C ALA A 565 4.23 -36.92 32.68
N ILE A 566 4.81 -36.19 33.63
CA ILE A 566 5.41 -36.77 34.87
C ILE A 566 4.33 -37.51 35.69
N ILE A 567 3.15 -36.92 35.86
CA ILE A 567 2.05 -37.56 36.61
C ILE A 567 1.60 -38.86 35.91
N LEU A 568 1.47 -38.86 34.60
CA LEU A 568 1.08 -40.05 33.83
C LEU A 568 2.12 -41.16 33.96
N VAL A 569 3.41 -40.83 33.82
CA VAL A 569 4.52 -41.80 34.00
C VAL A 569 4.52 -42.35 35.42
N ALA A 570 4.36 -41.51 36.42
CA ALA A 570 4.30 -41.96 37.83
C ALA A 570 3.09 -42.89 38.09
N TRP A 571 1.94 -42.55 37.49
CA TRP A 571 0.75 -43.40 37.58
C TRP A 571 0.97 -44.76 36.92
N GLU A 572 1.57 -44.80 35.74
CA GLU A 572 1.86 -46.04 35.02
C GLU A 572 2.86 -46.91 35.81
N VAL A 573 3.92 -46.33 36.36
CA VAL A 573 4.86 -47.03 37.22
C VAL A 573 4.15 -47.62 38.47
N CYS A 574 3.27 -46.86 39.12
CA CYS A 574 2.49 -47.34 40.24
C CYS A 574 1.55 -48.51 39.84
N ALA A 575 0.90 -48.39 38.67
CA ALA A 575 0.02 -49.46 38.15
C ALA A 575 0.81 -50.75 37.87
N ILE A 576 2.00 -50.62 37.21
CA ILE A 576 2.89 -51.76 36.99
C ILE A 576 3.36 -52.40 38.29
N CYS A 577 3.73 -51.60 39.30
CA CYS A 577 4.14 -52.08 40.61
C CYS A 577 3.01 -52.86 41.30
N LYS A 578 1.78 -52.33 41.29
CA LYS A 578 0.61 -52.97 41.86
C LYS A 578 0.29 -54.30 41.11
N TYR A 579 0.33 -54.29 39.79
CA TYR A 579 0.13 -55.50 39.00
C TYR A 579 1.18 -56.57 39.33
N ARG A 580 2.46 -56.21 39.39
CA ARG A 580 3.54 -57.15 39.73
C ARG A 580 3.40 -57.70 41.13
N LYS A 581 2.88 -56.89 42.09
CA LYS A 581 2.62 -57.32 43.47
C LYS A 581 1.47 -58.32 43.54
N ALA A 582 0.34 -58.00 42.86
CA ALA A 582 -0.81 -58.89 42.79
C ALA A 582 -0.43 -60.23 42.12
N LYS A 583 0.33 -60.20 41.03
CA LYS A 583 0.78 -61.45 40.38
C LYS A 583 1.68 -62.33 41.29
N LYS A 584 2.53 -61.74 42.12
CA LYS A 584 3.36 -62.47 43.11
C LYS A 584 2.52 -63.06 44.24
N GLU A 585 1.45 -62.40 44.66
CA GLU A 585 0.52 -62.90 45.66
C GLU A 585 -0.30 -64.09 45.15
N ASP A 586 -0.73 -64.05 43.87
CA ASP A 586 -1.41 -65.19 43.20
C ASP A 586 -0.49 -66.41 43.02
N GLU A 587 0.76 -66.19 42.57
CA GLU A 587 1.76 -67.27 42.42
C GLU A 587 2.19 -67.88 43.79
N GLY A 588 2.07 -67.17 44.92
CA GLY A 588 2.36 -67.65 46.26
C GLY A 588 1.21 -68.37 46.94
N THR A 589 0.01 -68.33 46.41
CA THR A 589 -1.19 -69.07 46.89
C THR A 589 -1.41 -70.42 46.19
N GLU A 590 -0.64 -70.74 45.13
CA GLU A 590 -0.68 -72.04 44.43
C GLU A 590 0.40 -73.04 44.92
N GLN A 591 1.17 -72.73 45.98
CA GLN A 591 2.06 -73.65 46.68
C GLN A 591 1.48 -74.00 48.06
#